data_f818bfe28fbd51823860ca011e985ac2
#
_entry.id   f818bfe28fbd51823860ca011e985ac2
#
_cell.length_a   1.000
_cell.length_b   1.000
_cell.length_c   1.000
_cell.angle_alpha   90.00
_cell.angle_beta   90.00
_cell.angle_gamma   90.00
#
_symmetry.space_group_name_H-M   'P 1'
#
loop_
_entity.id
_entity.type
_entity.pdbx_description
1 polymer ?
#
loop_
_entity_poly.entity_id
_entity_poly.type
_entity_poly.pdbx_seq_one_letter_code
_entity_poly.pdbx_strand_id
1 'polypeptide(L)'
;MPTVHRFAPLAAVAAGVLGLASCAGTSTAPTTPPAPGSPADTATAPAGGGALTVVTHDSFSLSDELVAQFETDSGLDVTFVAPGDAGTLTNQLVLTKGSPLGDVVFGIDNTFAGRALAEGVIAPSSPQGLPDADAQALQADDSGRLVPIDFGDVCLNADTAWFEANGKAVPATLDDLVKPEYSDLLVVSNPASSSPGLAFLTATVGAKGEGWVDYWTQLKDNGLLVAKDWTEAYSVQFSGSAGKGPRPLVLSYATSPAFEVVDGEAPTQALLGTCFRQVEYAGVIEGAANPDGAQQFIEFLLSPEVQADIPGEMYMYPAVRSTELPEEWVTFAPLSEDPFTVPADEIAANRDAWIRTWTSTVIG
;
A
#
# COMPACT_ATOMS: atom_id res chain seq x y z
N MET A 1 -27.40 -5.93 -1.86
CA MET A 1 -27.05 -4.91 -2.87
C MET A 1 -26.53 -3.71 -2.12
N PRO A 2 -25.27 -3.48 -2.00
CA PRO A 2 -24.73 -2.24 -1.46
C PRO A 2 -24.66 -1.19 -2.57
N THR A 3 -25.02 0.01 -2.24
CA THR A 3 -25.28 1.17 -3.12
C THR A 3 -23.95 1.85 -3.41
N VAL A 4 -23.55 1.87 -4.67
CA VAL A 4 -22.38 2.61 -5.14
C VAL A 4 -22.63 4.12 -5.01
N HIS A 5 -21.87 4.81 -4.17
CA HIS A 5 -21.92 6.27 -4.04
C HIS A 5 -21.04 6.91 -5.12
N ARG A 6 -21.71 7.61 -6.04
CA ARG A 6 -21.06 8.44 -7.06
C ARG A 6 -20.75 9.82 -6.47
N PHE A 7 -19.50 10.20 -6.43
CA PHE A 7 -19.09 11.57 -6.14
C PHE A 7 -19.29 12.46 -7.37
N ALA A 8 -20.02 13.58 -7.18
CA ALA A 8 -20.10 14.69 -8.12
C ALA A 8 -19.34 15.89 -7.53
N PRO A 9 -18.58 16.66 -8.34
CA PRO A 9 -17.88 17.83 -7.83
C PRO A 9 -18.82 19.03 -7.73
N LEU A 10 -18.88 19.66 -6.56
CA LEU A 10 -19.51 20.97 -6.36
C LEU A 10 -18.44 22.06 -6.49
N ALA A 11 -18.59 22.90 -7.48
CA ALA A 11 -17.87 24.17 -7.60
C ALA A 11 -18.64 25.25 -6.82
N ALA A 12 -17.99 25.87 -5.84
CA ALA A 12 -18.52 27.05 -5.15
C ALA A 12 -17.61 28.26 -5.38
N VAL A 13 -18.18 29.27 -6.04
CA VAL A 13 -17.63 30.62 -6.18
C VAL A 13 -18.10 31.42 -4.99
N ALA A 14 -17.22 32.10 -4.27
CA ALA A 14 -17.58 33.13 -3.31
C ALA A 14 -16.74 34.39 -3.50
N ALA A 15 -17.44 35.47 -3.78
CA ALA A 15 -16.91 36.82 -3.91
C ALA A 15 -16.74 37.48 -2.54
N GLY A 16 -15.69 38.34 -2.44
CA GLY A 16 -15.32 39.04 -1.22
C GLY A 16 -16.15 40.25 -0.86
N VAL A 17 -15.99 40.71 0.36
CA VAL A 17 -16.21 42.12 0.75
C VAL A 17 -15.18 42.55 1.78
N LEU A 18 -14.50 43.66 1.49
CA LEU A 18 -13.62 44.40 2.38
C LEU A 18 -14.46 45.21 3.39
N GLY A 19 -13.96 45.31 4.63
CA GLY A 19 -14.47 46.27 5.61
C GLY A 19 -13.36 46.70 6.56
N LEU A 20 -12.97 47.98 6.50
CA LEU A 20 -11.93 48.66 7.28
C LEU A 20 -12.51 49.33 8.55
N ALA A 21 -11.60 49.61 9.48
CA ALA A 21 -11.60 50.65 10.55
C ALA A 21 -12.21 50.26 11.91
N SER A 22 -11.75 50.67 13.09
CA SER A 22 -10.78 51.70 13.55
C SER A 22 -10.73 51.72 15.08
N CYS A 23 -9.55 52.02 15.61
CA CYS A 23 -9.21 52.75 16.86
C CYS A 23 -9.73 52.43 18.27
N ALA A 24 -8.80 52.08 19.12
CA ALA A 24 -8.32 52.77 20.31
C ALA A 24 -9.24 52.91 21.54
N GLY A 25 -8.71 52.52 22.71
CA GLY A 25 -9.22 52.83 24.02
C GLY A 25 -8.40 52.17 25.14
N THR A 26 -7.34 52.83 25.58
CA THR A 26 -6.60 52.52 26.82
C THR A 26 -7.43 52.85 28.06
N SER A 27 -7.55 51.93 29.03
CA SER A 27 -7.94 52.28 30.38
C SER A 27 -7.21 51.36 31.38
N THR A 28 -6.36 51.96 32.17
CA THR A 28 -5.66 51.39 33.31
C THR A 28 -6.53 51.42 34.55
N ALA A 29 -6.61 50.31 35.30
CA ALA A 29 -7.09 50.28 36.67
C ALA A 29 -6.34 49.21 37.50
N PRO A 30 -6.21 49.34 38.83
CA PRO A 30 -5.08 48.86 39.57
C PRO A 30 -5.19 47.42 40.09
N THR A 31 -4.03 46.79 40.22
CA THR A 31 -3.81 45.43 40.74
C THR A 31 -3.98 45.32 42.24
N THR A 32 -4.74 44.35 42.70
CA THR A 32 -4.74 43.81 44.05
C THR A 32 -4.13 42.41 44.03
N PRO A 33 -3.24 42.02 44.96
CA PRO A 33 -2.63 40.69 44.97
C PRO A 33 -3.59 39.63 45.49
N PRO A 34 -3.62 38.42 44.92
CA PRO A 34 -4.42 37.31 45.42
C PRO A 34 -3.71 36.56 46.56
N ALA A 35 -4.52 36.07 47.50
CA ALA A 35 -4.14 35.21 48.62
C ALA A 35 -3.72 33.79 48.15
N PRO A 36 -2.95 33.02 48.96
CA PRO A 36 -2.49 31.68 48.57
C PRO A 36 -3.66 30.68 48.59
N GLY A 37 -3.97 30.17 47.39
CA GLY A 37 -4.96 29.11 47.20
C GLY A 37 -4.33 27.72 47.33
N SER A 38 -5.11 26.80 47.87
CA SER A 38 -4.89 25.36 48.04
C SER A 38 -4.40 24.67 46.77
N PRO A 39 -3.68 23.54 46.87
CA PRO A 39 -3.25 22.78 45.71
C PRO A 39 -4.46 22.28 44.91
N ALA A 40 -4.54 22.72 43.68
CA ALA A 40 -5.48 22.17 42.72
C ALA A 40 -5.02 20.74 42.36
N ASP A 41 -5.92 19.79 42.45
CA ASP A 41 -5.78 18.48 41.86
C ASP A 41 -5.37 18.65 40.37
N THR A 42 -4.18 18.22 40.09
CA THR A 42 -3.71 18.10 38.70
C THR A 42 -4.47 16.94 38.11
N ALA A 43 -5.63 17.19 37.55
CA ALA A 43 -6.21 16.29 36.55
C ALA A 43 -5.20 16.24 35.41
N THR A 44 -4.55 15.10 35.25
CA THR A 44 -3.74 14.80 34.10
C THR A 44 -4.66 14.95 32.88
N ALA A 45 -4.42 15.97 32.06
CA ALA A 45 -5.05 16.07 30.75
C ALA A 45 -4.76 14.77 29.97
N PRO A 46 -5.71 14.23 29.21
CA PRO A 46 -5.42 13.13 28.32
C PRO A 46 -4.28 13.57 27.40
N ALA A 47 -3.22 12.75 27.35
CA ALA A 47 -2.10 12.98 26.46
C ALA A 47 -2.61 12.96 25.01
N GLY A 48 -2.42 14.08 24.29
CA GLY A 48 -2.31 14.07 22.86
C GLY A 48 -3.57 14.25 22.03
N GLY A 49 -4.30 15.35 22.17
CA GLY A 49 -5.11 15.86 21.06
C GLY A 49 -4.22 16.63 20.08
N GLY A 50 -4.21 16.28 18.79
CA GLY A 50 -3.41 16.97 17.79
C GLY A 50 -3.63 16.39 16.39
N ALA A 51 -3.08 17.05 15.38
CA ALA A 51 -3.13 16.53 14.02
C ALA A 51 -2.16 15.35 13.84
N LEU A 52 -2.59 14.35 13.10
CA LEU A 52 -1.77 13.23 12.65
C LEU A 52 -1.88 13.10 11.12
N THR A 53 -0.77 13.19 10.42
CA THR A 53 -0.75 12.99 8.98
C THR A 53 -0.20 11.60 8.64
N VAL A 54 -1.05 10.78 8.03
CA VAL A 54 -0.72 9.42 7.58
C VAL A 54 -0.46 9.44 6.08
N VAL A 55 0.74 9.07 5.67
CA VAL A 55 1.15 9.00 4.26
C VAL A 55 1.00 7.56 3.78
N THR A 56 0.16 7.33 2.76
CA THR A 56 -0.17 5.98 2.29
C THR A 56 0.06 5.84 0.78
N HIS A 57 0.10 4.61 0.27
CA HIS A 57 -0.13 4.38 -1.15
C HIS A 57 -1.62 4.65 -1.50
N ASP A 58 -1.92 4.80 -2.78
CA ASP A 58 -3.23 5.26 -3.27
C ASP A 58 -4.34 4.19 -3.26
N SER A 59 -3.99 2.95 -2.93
CA SER A 59 -4.95 1.84 -2.76
C SER A 59 -5.21 1.49 -1.28
N PHE A 60 -4.71 2.29 -0.33
CA PHE A 60 -4.97 2.11 1.10
C PHE A 60 -6.46 2.35 1.40
N SER A 61 -7.06 1.45 2.15
CA SER A 61 -8.44 1.55 2.64
C SER A 61 -8.56 0.94 4.03
N LEU A 62 -9.34 1.58 4.87
CA LEU A 62 -9.88 1.06 6.13
C LEU A 62 -11.33 1.50 6.22
N SER A 63 -12.16 0.77 6.97
CA SER A 63 -13.52 1.20 7.23
C SER A 63 -13.56 2.55 7.96
N ASP A 64 -14.45 3.45 7.52
CA ASP A 64 -14.60 4.81 8.10
C ASP A 64 -14.89 4.75 9.61
N GLU A 65 -15.58 3.71 10.07
CA GLU A 65 -15.91 3.47 11.47
C GLU A 65 -14.67 3.24 12.33
N LEU A 66 -13.69 2.49 11.84
CA LEU A 66 -12.44 2.23 12.57
C LEU A 66 -11.58 3.49 12.65
N VAL A 67 -11.51 4.27 11.58
CA VAL A 67 -10.79 5.54 11.59
C VAL A 67 -11.43 6.51 12.60
N ALA A 68 -12.77 6.66 12.58
CA ALA A 68 -13.50 7.52 13.51
C ALA A 68 -13.37 7.04 14.98
N GLN A 69 -13.30 5.73 15.20
CA GLN A 69 -13.05 5.15 16.52
C GLN A 69 -11.64 5.52 17.01
N PHE A 70 -10.62 5.36 16.16
CA PHE A 70 -9.24 5.76 16.50
C PHE A 70 -9.15 7.25 16.87
N GLU A 71 -9.78 8.13 16.08
CA GLU A 71 -9.80 9.57 16.36
C GLU A 71 -10.47 9.88 17.70
N THR A 72 -11.56 9.17 18.02
CA THR A 72 -12.27 9.32 19.31
C THR A 72 -11.42 8.87 20.49
N ASP A 73 -10.76 7.72 20.37
CA ASP A 73 -10.02 7.10 21.47
C ASP A 73 -8.66 7.79 21.72
N SER A 74 -7.98 8.20 20.64
CA SER A 74 -6.69 8.89 20.72
C SER A 74 -6.80 10.40 20.93
N GLY A 75 -7.92 11.01 20.51
CA GLY A 75 -8.09 12.46 20.42
C GLY A 75 -7.27 13.09 19.29
N LEU A 76 -6.76 12.30 18.35
CA LEU A 76 -6.02 12.75 17.17
C LEU A 76 -6.99 13.03 16.02
N ASP A 77 -6.68 14.03 15.20
CA ASP A 77 -7.39 14.35 13.95
C ASP A 77 -6.55 13.82 12.77
N VAL A 78 -7.03 12.75 12.12
CA VAL A 78 -6.27 12.00 11.11
C VAL A 78 -6.46 12.58 9.72
N THR A 79 -5.36 12.86 9.03
CA THR A 79 -5.38 13.25 7.62
C THR A 79 -4.56 12.26 6.80
N PHE A 80 -5.17 11.67 5.76
CA PHE A 80 -4.48 10.78 4.83
C PHE A 80 -3.93 11.56 3.63
N VAL A 81 -2.68 11.25 3.25
CA VAL A 81 -1.98 11.79 2.07
C VAL A 81 -1.50 10.64 1.22
N ALA A 82 -2.05 10.48 0.03
CA ALA A 82 -1.73 9.40 -0.90
C ALA A 82 -1.05 9.96 -2.16
N PRO A 83 0.30 10.01 -2.23
CA PRO A 83 1.01 10.56 -3.38
C PRO A 83 1.00 9.66 -4.62
N GLY A 84 0.62 8.41 -4.49
CA GLY A 84 0.55 7.38 -5.53
C GLY A 84 0.91 6.00 -4.99
N ASP A 85 1.19 5.05 -5.89
CA ASP A 85 1.60 3.68 -5.55
C ASP A 85 2.95 3.67 -4.79
N ALA A 86 3.31 2.56 -4.13
CA ALA A 86 4.40 2.43 -3.16
C ALA A 86 5.77 2.95 -3.62
N GLY A 87 6.09 2.81 -4.91
CA GLY A 87 7.33 3.36 -5.46
C GLY A 87 7.33 4.88 -5.51
N THR A 88 6.19 5.48 -5.87
CA THR A 88 5.99 6.93 -5.83
C THR A 88 6.01 7.45 -4.39
N LEU A 89 5.31 6.77 -3.48
CA LEU A 89 5.32 7.03 -2.05
C LEU A 89 6.75 7.08 -1.49
N THR A 90 7.52 6.00 -1.68
CA THR A 90 8.91 5.89 -1.19
C THR A 90 9.80 6.99 -1.78
N ASN A 91 9.67 7.29 -3.07
CA ASN A 91 10.41 8.37 -3.70
C ASN A 91 10.08 9.74 -3.10
N GLN A 92 8.80 10.01 -2.80
CA GLN A 92 8.37 11.25 -2.17
C GLN A 92 8.94 11.39 -0.75
N LEU A 93 8.93 10.34 0.07
CA LEU A 93 9.55 10.34 1.39
C LEU A 93 11.03 10.72 1.32
N VAL A 94 11.78 10.14 0.38
CA VAL A 94 13.20 10.44 0.18
C VAL A 94 13.42 11.88 -0.26
N LEU A 95 12.63 12.37 -1.20
CA LEU A 95 12.75 13.74 -1.73
C LEU A 95 12.40 14.80 -0.69
N THR A 96 11.52 14.49 0.24
CA THR A 96 11.00 15.43 1.25
C THR A 96 11.59 15.23 2.64
N LYS A 97 12.63 14.38 2.81
CA LYS A 97 13.20 14.07 4.12
C LYS A 97 13.63 15.27 4.97
N GLY A 98 13.91 16.43 4.35
CA GLY A 98 14.20 17.69 5.04
C GLY A 98 12.95 18.47 5.50
N SER A 99 11.77 18.08 5.04
CA SER A 99 10.45 18.59 5.41
C SER A 99 9.43 17.49 5.19
N PRO A 100 9.25 16.57 6.16
CA PRO A 100 8.45 15.37 6.02
C PRO A 100 7.02 15.65 5.58
N LEU A 101 6.46 14.76 4.77
CA LEU A 101 5.08 14.86 4.26
C LEU A 101 4.02 14.57 5.34
N GLY A 102 4.43 13.88 6.42
CA GLY A 102 3.53 13.47 7.48
C GLY A 102 4.29 12.85 8.64
N ASP A 103 3.57 12.16 9.51
CA ASP A 103 4.07 11.61 10.76
C ASP A 103 4.32 10.11 10.67
N VAL A 104 3.45 9.38 10.00
CA VAL A 104 3.52 7.93 9.83
C VAL A 104 3.34 7.60 8.35
N VAL A 105 4.04 6.57 7.89
CA VAL A 105 3.86 6.00 6.56
C VAL A 105 3.30 4.58 6.67
N PHE A 106 2.42 4.21 5.73
CA PHE A 106 1.99 2.85 5.45
C PHE A 106 2.12 2.55 3.96
N GLY A 107 2.51 1.32 3.60
CA GLY A 107 2.57 0.83 2.22
C GLY A 107 3.96 0.90 1.59
N ILE A 108 5.02 0.96 2.40
CA ILE A 108 6.36 0.59 1.93
C ILE A 108 6.42 -0.94 1.95
N ASP A 109 6.72 -1.57 0.83
CA ASP A 109 6.85 -3.02 0.77
C ASP A 109 8.29 -3.52 0.86
N ASN A 110 8.45 -4.85 0.96
CA ASN A 110 9.76 -5.49 1.07
C ASN A 110 10.69 -5.27 -0.12
N THR A 111 10.19 -4.79 -1.28
CA THR A 111 11.02 -4.43 -2.43
C THR A 111 11.53 -2.99 -2.36
N PHE A 112 10.84 -2.11 -1.65
CA PHE A 112 11.21 -0.71 -1.42
C PHE A 112 11.82 -0.45 -0.04
N ALA A 113 11.64 -1.35 0.94
CA ALA A 113 12.10 -1.22 2.33
C ALA A 113 13.58 -0.88 2.45
N GLY A 114 14.45 -1.62 1.73
CA GLY A 114 15.89 -1.38 1.78
C GLY A 114 16.29 0.04 1.39
N ARG A 115 15.60 0.66 0.43
CA ARG A 115 15.81 2.06 0.06
C ARG A 115 15.36 3.03 1.14
N ALA A 116 14.16 2.85 1.69
CA ALA A 116 13.64 3.72 2.74
C ALA A 116 14.56 3.73 3.97
N LEU A 117 15.05 2.54 4.36
CA LEU A 117 15.97 2.37 5.49
C LEU A 117 17.36 2.98 5.20
N ALA A 118 17.94 2.74 4.01
CA ALA A 118 19.23 3.27 3.63
C ALA A 118 19.23 4.82 3.52
N GLU A 119 18.14 5.42 3.06
CA GLU A 119 17.97 6.86 2.98
C GLU A 119 17.64 7.50 4.35
N GLY A 120 17.36 6.69 5.39
CA GLY A 120 17.10 7.16 6.74
C GLY A 120 15.82 8.00 6.85
N VAL A 121 14.77 7.63 6.13
CA VAL A 121 13.48 8.33 6.17
C VAL A 121 12.51 7.73 7.18
N ILE A 122 12.90 6.63 7.85
CA ILE A 122 12.12 5.94 8.89
C ILE A 122 12.82 6.07 10.24
N ALA A 123 12.15 6.65 11.20
CA ALA A 123 12.63 6.80 12.58
C ALA A 123 12.56 5.47 13.36
N PRO A 124 13.38 5.30 14.40
CA PRO A 124 13.18 4.21 15.36
C PRO A 124 11.83 4.34 16.07
N SER A 125 11.10 3.24 16.18
CA SER A 125 9.86 3.14 16.94
C SER A 125 9.76 1.75 17.59
N SER A 126 8.83 1.55 18.50
CA SER A 126 8.63 0.27 19.18
C SER A 126 7.14 0.01 19.44
N PRO A 127 6.32 0.01 18.38
CA PRO A 127 4.88 -0.22 18.53
C PRO A 127 4.62 -1.64 19.04
N GLN A 128 3.53 -1.79 19.78
CA GLN A 128 3.08 -3.07 20.31
C GLN A 128 1.94 -3.62 19.45
N GLY A 129 1.63 -4.91 19.58
CA GLY A 129 0.47 -5.53 18.94
C GLY A 129 0.83 -6.66 17.98
N LEU A 130 2.02 -6.66 17.37
CA LEU A 130 2.45 -7.75 16.49
C LEU A 130 3.13 -8.87 17.31
N PRO A 131 2.66 -10.13 17.23
CA PRO A 131 3.33 -11.26 17.87
C PRO A 131 4.77 -11.46 17.35
N ASP A 132 5.71 -11.77 18.24
CA ASP A 132 7.14 -11.92 17.89
C ASP A 132 7.38 -12.90 16.73
N ALA A 133 6.63 -14.00 16.69
CA ALA A 133 6.76 -15.01 15.63
C ALA A 133 6.32 -14.47 14.25
N ASP A 134 5.30 -13.61 14.23
CA ASP A 134 4.79 -12.98 13.02
C ASP A 134 5.73 -11.85 12.59
N ALA A 135 6.20 -11.04 13.55
CA ALA A 135 7.22 -10.02 13.31
C ALA A 135 8.49 -10.62 12.68
N GLN A 136 9.02 -11.70 13.25
CA GLN A 136 10.21 -12.38 12.73
C GLN A 136 9.98 -12.98 11.33
N ALA A 137 8.78 -13.48 11.04
CA ALA A 137 8.47 -14.10 9.75
C ALA A 137 8.31 -13.09 8.62
N LEU A 138 7.95 -11.84 8.94
CA LEU A 138 7.57 -10.81 7.98
C LEU A 138 8.49 -9.58 8.01
N GLN A 139 9.53 -9.55 8.86
CA GLN A 139 10.40 -8.38 9.03
C GLN A 139 11.11 -7.96 7.73
N ALA A 140 11.29 -6.65 7.55
CA ALA A 140 12.08 -6.10 6.45
C ALA A 140 13.59 -6.25 6.67
N ASP A 141 14.02 -6.03 7.91
CA ASP A 141 15.41 -6.17 8.38
C ASP A 141 15.44 -6.32 9.92
N ASP A 142 16.62 -6.40 10.49
CA ASP A 142 16.82 -6.54 11.93
C ASP A 142 16.65 -5.21 12.71
N SER A 143 16.41 -4.07 12.05
CA SER A 143 16.29 -2.78 12.74
C SER A 143 14.95 -2.57 13.45
N GLY A 144 13.90 -3.27 13.01
CA GLY A 144 12.53 -3.14 13.51
C GLY A 144 11.88 -1.78 13.26
N ARG A 145 12.44 -0.94 12.38
CA ARG A 145 11.89 0.39 12.07
C ARG A 145 10.66 0.32 11.20
N LEU A 146 10.60 -0.68 10.32
CA LEU A 146 9.45 -0.99 9.47
C LEU A 146 8.70 -2.16 10.10
N VAL A 147 7.44 -1.93 10.42
CA VAL A 147 6.55 -2.86 11.12
C VAL A 147 5.62 -3.50 10.11
N PRO A 148 5.62 -4.83 9.97
CA PRO A 148 4.68 -5.53 9.09
C PRO A 148 3.23 -5.28 9.52
N ILE A 149 2.37 -4.93 8.56
CA ILE A 149 0.94 -4.71 8.81
C ILE A 149 0.09 -5.73 8.07
N ASP A 150 0.49 -6.06 6.85
CA ASP A 150 -0.15 -7.06 6.02
C ASP A 150 0.83 -7.71 5.05
N PHE A 151 0.36 -8.73 4.34
CA PHE A 151 1.13 -9.39 3.30
C PHE A 151 0.22 -10.04 2.25
N GLY A 152 0.77 -10.31 1.07
CA GLY A 152 0.07 -11.01 0.01
C GLY A 152 1.05 -11.57 -1.01
N ASP A 153 0.54 -12.32 -1.97
CA ASP A 153 1.32 -12.78 -3.11
C ASP A 153 0.98 -11.97 -4.33
N VAL A 154 1.94 -11.23 -4.86
CA VAL A 154 1.82 -10.58 -6.16
C VAL A 154 1.97 -11.64 -7.23
N CYS A 155 0.91 -11.87 -8.00
CA CYS A 155 0.82 -12.89 -9.02
C CYS A 155 0.19 -12.34 -10.30
N LEU A 156 0.34 -13.03 -11.41
CA LEU A 156 -0.51 -12.79 -12.55
C LEU A 156 -1.91 -13.34 -12.29
N ASN A 157 -2.91 -12.63 -12.80
CA ASN A 157 -4.32 -13.02 -12.75
C ASN A 157 -4.87 -13.15 -14.18
N ALA A 158 -5.78 -14.10 -14.39
CA ALA A 158 -6.40 -14.37 -15.68
C ALA A 158 -7.92 -14.19 -15.60
N ASP A 159 -8.49 -13.57 -16.63
CA ASP A 159 -9.93 -13.57 -16.90
C ASP A 159 -10.30 -14.94 -17.51
N THR A 160 -10.78 -15.85 -16.67
CA THR A 160 -11.09 -17.22 -17.11
C THR A 160 -12.21 -17.28 -18.13
N ALA A 161 -13.20 -16.39 -18.00
CA ALA A 161 -14.32 -16.30 -18.94
C ALA A 161 -13.84 -15.86 -20.34
N TRP A 162 -12.87 -14.92 -20.41
CA TRP A 162 -12.26 -14.54 -21.68
C TRP A 162 -11.49 -15.70 -22.30
N PHE A 163 -10.70 -16.44 -21.53
CA PHE A 163 -9.93 -17.57 -22.04
C PHE A 163 -10.85 -18.68 -22.58
N GLU A 164 -11.91 -19.00 -21.85
CA GLU A 164 -12.91 -19.98 -22.29
C GLU A 164 -13.60 -19.54 -23.60
N ALA A 165 -14.08 -18.30 -23.65
CA ALA A 165 -14.76 -17.75 -24.83
C ALA A 165 -13.88 -17.73 -26.10
N ASN A 166 -12.55 -17.63 -25.93
CA ASN A 166 -11.59 -17.62 -27.03
C ASN A 166 -10.94 -19.00 -27.31
N GLY A 167 -11.36 -20.04 -26.58
CA GLY A 167 -10.83 -21.40 -26.75
C GLY A 167 -9.33 -21.51 -26.47
N LYS A 168 -8.80 -20.66 -25.57
CA LYS A 168 -7.38 -20.63 -25.18
C LYS A 168 -7.22 -21.23 -23.78
N ALA A 169 -6.12 -21.95 -23.57
CA ALA A 169 -5.73 -22.37 -22.24
C ALA A 169 -5.18 -21.15 -21.45
N VAL A 170 -5.51 -21.08 -20.15
CA VAL A 170 -4.89 -20.11 -19.24
C VAL A 170 -3.40 -20.49 -19.08
N PRO A 171 -2.44 -19.53 -19.15
CA PRO A 171 -1.03 -19.84 -18.93
C PRO A 171 -0.81 -20.30 -17.48
N ALA A 172 0.17 -21.17 -17.24
CA ALA A 172 0.45 -21.70 -15.92
C ALA A 172 1.79 -21.20 -15.35
N THR A 173 2.72 -20.81 -16.22
CA THR A 173 4.09 -20.48 -15.86
C THR A 173 4.55 -19.18 -16.52
N LEU A 174 5.64 -18.61 -16.00
CA LEU A 174 6.31 -17.47 -16.63
C LEU A 174 6.72 -17.77 -18.09
N ASP A 175 7.13 -19.01 -18.40
CA ASP A 175 7.57 -19.41 -19.75
C ASP A 175 6.42 -19.49 -20.76
N ASP A 176 5.18 -19.65 -20.29
CA ASP A 176 4.03 -19.61 -21.18
C ASP A 176 3.79 -18.21 -21.73
N LEU A 177 4.05 -17.16 -20.95
CA LEU A 177 3.74 -15.78 -21.31
C LEU A 177 4.49 -15.25 -22.53
N VAL A 178 5.62 -15.84 -22.87
CA VAL A 178 6.42 -15.46 -24.05
C VAL A 178 6.05 -16.26 -25.31
N LYS A 179 5.10 -17.21 -25.20
CA LYS A 179 4.63 -17.98 -26.36
C LYS A 179 3.71 -17.12 -27.24
N PRO A 180 3.74 -17.30 -28.58
CA PRO A 180 2.94 -16.49 -29.51
C PRO A 180 1.43 -16.54 -29.28
N GLU A 181 0.90 -17.63 -28.70
CA GLU A 181 -0.53 -17.75 -28.35
C GLU A 181 -1.01 -16.77 -27.27
N TYR A 182 -0.09 -16.21 -26.47
CA TYR A 182 -0.37 -15.21 -25.45
C TYR A 182 0.05 -13.78 -25.85
N SER A 183 0.33 -13.57 -27.15
CA SER A 183 0.69 -12.26 -27.68
C SER A 183 -0.43 -11.25 -27.44
N ASP A 184 -0.04 -10.04 -26.99
CA ASP A 184 -0.92 -8.91 -26.70
C ASP A 184 -1.94 -9.16 -25.56
N LEU A 185 -1.73 -10.16 -24.68
CA LEU A 185 -2.69 -10.48 -23.62
C LEU A 185 -2.32 -9.93 -22.25
N LEU A 186 -1.03 -9.67 -21.98
CA LEU A 186 -0.54 -9.30 -20.65
C LEU A 186 -0.45 -7.79 -20.44
N VAL A 187 -0.89 -7.32 -19.27
CA VAL A 187 -0.57 -6.00 -18.73
C VAL A 187 0.12 -6.14 -17.37
N VAL A 188 1.16 -5.36 -17.16
CA VAL A 188 1.86 -5.21 -15.87
C VAL A 188 1.99 -3.75 -15.50
N SER A 189 2.19 -3.44 -14.23
CA SER A 189 2.51 -2.09 -13.77
C SER A 189 4.01 -1.81 -13.83
N ASN A 190 4.37 -0.52 -13.90
CA ASN A 190 5.75 -0.07 -14.01
C ASN A 190 6.53 -0.31 -12.70
N PRO A 191 7.65 -1.06 -12.70
CA PRO A 191 8.42 -1.37 -11.50
C PRO A 191 9.11 -0.17 -10.83
N ALA A 192 9.21 0.96 -11.51
CA ALA A 192 9.80 2.16 -10.93
C ALA A 192 8.84 2.92 -9.99
N SER A 193 7.54 2.74 -10.17
CA SER A 193 6.49 3.47 -9.46
C SER A 193 5.52 2.57 -8.68
N SER A 194 5.39 1.31 -9.05
CA SER A 194 4.40 0.37 -8.54
C SER A 194 5.02 -0.77 -7.75
N SER A 195 4.43 -1.08 -6.60
CA SER A 195 4.77 -2.23 -5.76
C SER A 195 4.63 -3.56 -6.51
N PRO A 196 3.46 -3.92 -7.06
CA PRO A 196 3.34 -5.14 -7.84
C PRO A 196 4.30 -5.20 -9.04
N GLY A 197 4.55 -4.06 -9.69
CA GLY A 197 5.50 -3.98 -10.80
C GLY A 197 6.91 -4.38 -10.39
N LEU A 198 7.41 -3.87 -9.26
CA LEU A 198 8.75 -4.22 -8.77
C LEU A 198 8.80 -5.63 -8.20
N ALA A 199 7.73 -6.08 -7.54
CA ALA A 199 7.61 -7.46 -7.07
C ALA A 199 7.73 -8.46 -8.24
N PHE A 200 7.05 -8.21 -9.36
CA PHE A 200 7.14 -9.07 -10.55
C PHE A 200 8.51 -9.00 -11.23
N LEU A 201 9.11 -7.81 -11.31
CA LEU A 201 10.50 -7.70 -11.79
C LEU A 201 11.43 -8.55 -10.92
N THR A 202 11.31 -8.43 -9.60
CA THR A 202 12.12 -9.20 -8.63
C THR A 202 11.86 -10.70 -8.76
N ALA A 203 10.60 -11.14 -8.91
CA ALA A 203 10.24 -12.53 -9.18
C ALA A 203 10.94 -13.06 -10.43
N THR A 204 10.93 -12.28 -11.52
CA THR A 204 11.57 -12.69 -12.77
C THR A 204 13.10 -12.72 -12.68
N VAL A 205 13.72 -11.83 -11.90
CA VAL A 205 15.16 -11.89 -11.58
C VAL A 205 15.47 -13.19 -10.84
N GLY A 206 14.72 -13.52 -9.77
CA GLY A 206 14.89 -14.77 -9.04
C GLY A 206 14.67 -16.02 -9.91
N ALA A 207 13.62 -16.02 -10.75
CA ALA A 207 13.25 -17.17 -11.57
C ALA A 207 14.19 -17.40 -12.75
N LYS A 208 14.74 -16.34 -13.36
CA LYS A 208 15.50 -16.40 -14.63
C LYS A 208 17.00 -16.17 -14.44
N GLY A 209 17.46 -15.74 -13.26
CA GLY A 209 18.85 -15.41 -13.01
C GLY A 209 19.40 -14.45 -14.06
N GLU A 210 20.55 -14.73 -14.66
CA GLU A 210 21.17 -13.87 -15.69
C GLU A 210 20.30 -13.69 -16.95
N GLY A 211 19.31 -14.55 -17.20
CA GLY A 211 18.41 -14.50 -18.36
C GLY A 211 17.21 -13.56 -18.20
N TRP A 212 17.06 -12.85 -17.08
CA TRP A 212 15.88 -12.02 -16.84
C TRP A 212 15.69 -10.89 -17.87
N VAL A 213 16.77 -10.29 -18.37
CA VAL A 213 16.71 -9.23 -19.39
C VAL A 213 16.18 -9.76 -20.71
N ASP A 214 16.64 -10.94 -21.13
CA ASP A 214 16.16 -11.60 -22.34
C ASP A 214 14.68 -12.00 -22.21
N TYR A 215 14.27 -12.44 -21.02
CA TYR A 215 12.86 -12.74 -20.74
C TYR A 215 11.96 -11.50 -20.90
N TRP A 216 12.35 -10.35 -20.35
CA TRP A 216 11.60 -9.10 -20.51
C TRP A 216 11.61 -8.57 -21.95
N THR A 217 12.69 -8.80 -22.71
CA THR A 217 12.73 -8.51 -24.14
C THR A 217 11.69 -9.36 -24.87
N GLN A 218 11.59 -10.65 -24.56
CA GLN A 218 10.59 -11.54 -25.16
C GLN A 218 9.16 -11.14 -24.78
N LEU A 219 8.91 -10.72 -23.53
CA LEU A 219 7.59 -10.19 -23.12
C LEU A 219 7.23 -8.93 -23.91
N LYS A 220 8.18 -8.00 -24.08
CA LYS A 220 7.99 -6.78 -24.88
C LYS A 220 7.66 -7.15 -26.34
N ASP A 221 8.44 -8.04 -26.96
CA ASP A 221 8.24 -8.49 -28.34
C ASP A 221 6.91 -9.24 -28.50
N ASN A 222 6.41 -9.86 -27.42
CA ASN A 222 5.10 -10.52 -27.34
C ASN A 222 3.94 -9.56 -27.02
N GLY A 223 4.17 -8.23 -27.10
CA GLY A 223 3.12 -7.22 -26.99
C GLY A 223 2.69 -6.89 -25.55
N LEU A 224 3.63 -7.01 -24.58
CA LEU A 224 3.41 -6.57 -23.21
C LEU A 224 2.90 -5.13 -23.14
N LEU A 225 1.84 -4.88 -22.38
CA LEU A 225 1.40 -3.54 -22.01
C LEU A 225 1.95 -3.18 -20.62
N VAL A 226 2.55 -2.00 -20.52
CA VAL A 226 3.00 -1.46 -19.22
C VAL A 226 2.10 -0.29 -18.82
N ALA A 227 1.37 -0.46 -17.73
CA ALA A 227 0.58 0.59 -17.09
C ALA A 227 1.45 1.41 -16.12
N LYS A 228 1.05 2.64 -15.82
CA LYS A 228 1.81 3.52 -14.92
C LYS A 228 1.85 3.01 -13.47
N ASP A 229 0.73 2.40 -13.00
CA ASP A 229 0.50 1.92 -11.64
C ASP A 229 -0.45 0.69 -11.66
N TRP A 230 -0.70 0.12 -10.48
CA TRP A 230 -1.59 -1.02 -10.32
C TRP A 230 -3.05 -0.66 -10.65
N THR A 231 -3.52 0.50 -10.23
CA THR A 231 -4.90 0.94 -10.47
C THR A 231 -5.21 1.02 -11.98
N GLU A 232 -4.30 1.55 -12.79
CA GLU A 232 -4.46 1.55 -14.25
C GLU A 232 -4.42 0.12 -14.81
N ALA A 233 -3.47 -0.72 -14.37
CA ALA A 233 -3.37 -2.09 -14.86
C ALA A 233 -4.65 -2.88 -14.58
N TYR A 234 -5.11 -2.88 -13.32
CA TYR A 234 -6.23 -3.70 -12.86
C TYR A 234 -7.59 -3.12 -13.23
N SER A 235 -7.82 -1.84 -12.91
CA SER A 235 -9.15 -1.23 -13.04
C SER A 235 -9.47 -0.70 -14.45
N VAL A 236 -8.45 -0.51 -15.32
CA VAL A 236 -8.64 0.05 -16.67
C VAL A 236 -8.28 -0.95 -17.76
N GLN A 237 -7.15 -1.65 -17.63
CA GLN A 237 -6.62 -2.48 -18.72
C GLN A 237 -7.07 -3.95 -18.64
N PHE A 238 -7.39 -4.45 -17.46
CA PHE A 238 -7.79 -5.85 -17.25
C PHE A 238 -9.24 -6.09 -17.66
N SER A 239 -9.51 -7.16 -18.41
CA SER A 239 -10.86 -7.51 -18.87
C SER A 239 -11.72 -8.15 -17.77
N GLY A 240 -11.10 -8.82 -16.79
CA GLY A 240 -11.77 -9.49 -15.67
C GLY A 240 -12.30 -8.55 -14.60
N SER A 241 -11.81 -7.30 -14.54
CA SER A 241 -12.27 -6.30 -13.58
C SER A 241 -13.48 -5.50 -14.07
N ALA A 242 -13.98 -4.60 -13.20
CA ALA A 242 -15.11 -3.70 -13.53
C ALA A 242 -14.84 -2.80 -14.74
N GLY A 243 -13.58 -2.45 -15.04
CA GLY A 243 -13.18 -1.61 -16.17
C GLY A 243 -13.34 -2.26 -17.54
N LYS A 244 -13.41 -3.60 -17.59
CA LYS A 244 -13.57 -4.36 -18.83
C LYS A 244 -12.56 -3.97 -19.91
N GLY A 245 -11.30 -3.84 -19.52
CA GLY A 245 -10.20 -3.49 -20.41
C GLY A 245 -9.87 -4.57 -21.47
N PRO A 246 -8.88 -4.34 -22.33
CA PRO A 246 -8.58 -5.24 -23.45
C PRO A 246 -7.65 -6.41 -23.09
N ARG A 247 -7.09 -6.46 -21.88
CA ARG A 247 -6.05 -7.43 -21.47
C ARG A 247 -6.63 -8.50 -20.55
N PRO A 248 -6.65 -9.80 -20.93
CA PRO A 248 -7.16 -10.88 -20.10
C PRO A 248 -6.15 -11.44 -19.10
N LEU A 249 -4.91 -10.94 -19.10
CA LEU A 249 -3.88 -11.25 -18.12
C LEU A 249 -3.39 -9.94 -17.47
N VAL A 250 -3.38 -9.90 -16.15
CA VAL A 250 -2.94 -8.72 -15.39
C VAL A 250 -2.01 -9.13 -14.25
N LEU A 251 -1.05 -8.26 -13.95
CA LEU A 251 -0.29 -8.35 -12.72
C LEU A 251 -1.11 -7.75 -11.57
N SER A 252 -1.41 -8.58 -10.57
CA SER A 252 -2.18 -8.20 -9.38
C SER A 252 -1.80 -9.11 -8.20
N TYR A 253 -2.76 -9.45 -7.34
CA TYR A 253 -2.55 -10.28 -6.15
C TYR A 253 -3.26 -11.63 -6.25
N ALA A 254 -2.78 -12.63 -5.51
CA ALA A 254 -3.45 -13.93 -5.37
C ALA A 254 -4.87 -13.79 -4.79
N THR A 255 -5.11 -12.73 -4.04
CA THR A 255 -6.38 -12.39 -3.39
C THR A 255 -7.38 -11.68 -4.31
N SER A 256 -6.95 -11.15 -5.46
CA SER A 256 -7.82 -10.42 -6.39
C SER A 256 -9.05 -11.21 -6.86
N PRO A 257 -9.01 -12.53 -7.07
CA PRO A 257 -10.21 -13.28 -7.42
C PRO A 257 -11.32 -13.23 -6.36
N ALA A 258 -10.98 -13.10 -5.06
CA ALA A 258 -11.97 -12.96 -3.99
C ALA A 258 -12.75 -11.64 -4.09
N PHE A 259 -12.14 -10.57 -4.64
CA PHE A 259 -12.81 -9.29 -4.91
C PHE A 259 -13.84 -9.38 -6.05
N GLU A 260 -13.62 -10.27 -7.01
CA GLU A 260 -14.46 -10.41 -8.21
C GLU A 260 -15.57 -11.46 -8.06
N VAL A 261 -15.77 -12.05 -6.87
CA VAL A 261 -16.77 -13.09 -6.63
C VAL A 261 -18.18 -12.54 -6.85
N VAL A 262 -18.94 -13.21 -7.73
CA VAL A 262 -20.35 -12.94 -7.99
C VAL A 262 -21.10 -14.26 -7.95
N ASP A 263 -22.18 -14.33 -7.17
CA ASP A 263 -23.02 -15.52 -7.01
C ASP A 263 -22.22 -16.78 -6.58
N GLY A 264 -21.13 -16.60 -5.83
CA GLY A 264 -20.29 -17.68 -5.30
C GLY A 264 -19.25 -18.22 -6.29
N GLU A 265 -19.03 -17.55 -7.42
CA GLU A 265 -18.01 -17.88 -8.41
C GLU A 265 -17.11 -16.67 -8.71
N ALA A 266 -15.80 -16.90 -8.87
CA ALA A 266 -14.87 -15.90 -9.33
C ALA A 266 -14.65 -16.04 -10.83
N PRO A 267 -14.87 -14.99 -11.66
CA PRO A 267 -14.61 -15.01 -13.09
C PRO A 267 -13.12 -14.91 -13.41
N THR A 268 -12.28 -14.77 -12.41
CA THR A 268 -10.84 -14.63 -12.51
C THR A 268 -10.12 -15.67 -11.66
N GLN A 269 -8.85 -15.92 -11.95
CA GLN A 269 -8.00 -16.78 -11.13
C GLN A 269 -6.57 -16.25 -11.06
N ALA A 270 -5.91 -16.43 -9.91
CA ALA A 270 -4.49 -16.17 -9.74
C ALA A 270 -3.65 -17.33 -10.28
N LEU A 271 -2.54 -16.99 -10.95
CA LEU A 271 -1.58 -17.96 -11.48
C LEU A 271 -0.49 -18.18 -10.43
N LEU A 272 -0.72 -19.08 -9.48
CA LEU A 272 0.12 -19.28 -8.30
C LEU A 272 1.59 -19.66 -8.60
N GLY A 273 1.88 -20.17 -9.79
CA GLY A 273 3.25 -20.42 -10.26
C GLY A 273 4.02 -19.17 -10.72
N THR A 274 3.44 -17.96 -10.57
CA THR A 274 4.06 -16.68 -10.99
C THR A 274 4.27 -15.72 -9.82
N CYS A 275 4.04 -16.15 -8.59
CA CYS A 275 3.90 -15.28 -7.42
C CYS A 275 5.22 -14.87 -6.77
N PHE A 276 5.23 -13.68 -6.20
CA PHE A 276 6.25 -13.16 -5.27
C PHE A 276 5.58 -12.74 -3.97
N ARG A 277 6.11 -13.17 -2.81
CA ARG A 277 5.58 -12.77 -1.51
C ARG A 277 5.92 -11.31 -1.21
N GLN A 278 4.90 -10.47 -1.16
CA GLN A 278 4.99 -9.07 -0.75
C GLN A 278 4.57 -8.94 0.72
N VAL A 279 5.27 -8.09 1.47
CA VAL A 279 4.91 -7.66 2.82
C VAL A 279 4.87 -6.15 2.82
N GLU A 280 3.82 -5.56 3.37
CA GLU A 280 3.67 -4.11 3.51
C GLU A 280 3.91 -3.68 4.95
N TYR A 281 4.56 -2.54 5.08
CA TYR A 281 5.05 -2.02 6.34
C TYR A 281 4.51 -0.64 6.64
N ALA A 282 4.32 -0.37 7.94
CA ALA A 282 4.21 0.96 8.49
C ALA A 282 5.49 1.38 9.21
N GLY A 283 5.72 2.69 9.32
CA GLY A 283 6.85 3.23 10.07
C GLY A 283 6.65 4.70 10.44
N VAL A 284 7.25 5.13 11.53
CA VAL A 284 7.30 6.55 11.91
C VAL A 284 8.24 7.27 10.95
N ILE A 285 7.78 8.35 10.34
CA ILE A 285 8.62 9.13 9.42
C ILE A 285 9.68 9.90 10.19
N GLU A 286 10.94 9.88 9.71
CA GLU A 286 12.02 10.64 10.33
C GLU A 286 11.72 12.14 10.28
N GLY A 287 11.77 12.80 11.47
CA GLY A 287 11.41 14.21 11.61
C GLY A 287 9.90 14.47 11.72
N ALA A 288 9.09 13.46 11.97
CA ALA A 288 7.65 13.58 12.24
C ALA A 288 7.35 14.66 13.29
N ALA A 289 6.29 15.42 13.07
CA ALA A 289 5.83 16.43 14.04
C ALA A 289 5.14 15.79 15.26
N ASN A 290 4.51 14.63 15.07
CA ASN A 290 3.79 13.87 16.09
C ASN A 290 4.25 12.38 16.11
N PRO A 291 5.49 12.07 16.53
CA PRO A 291 6.00 10.71 16.50
C PRO A 291 5.24 9.77 17.47
N ASP A 292 4.74 10.27 18.60
CA ASP A 292 3.95 9.47 19.56
C ASP A 292 2.60 9.10 18.94
N GLY A 293 1.93 10.03 18.26
CA GLY A 293 0.69 9.76 17.53
C GLY A 293 0.92 8.79 16.38
N ALA A 294 2.06 8.89 15.68
CA ALA A 294 2.46 7.96 14.63
C ALA A 294 2.62 6.53 15.16
N GLN A 295 3.27 6.35 16.31
CA GLN A 295 3.38 5.04 16.94
C GLN A 295 2.00 4.50 17.36
N GLN A 296 1.13 5.33 17.95
CA GLN A 296 -0.24 4.92 18.30
C GLN A 296 -1.03 4.46 17.06
N PHE A 297 -0.84 5.12 15.91
CA PHE A 297 -1.49 4.71 14.68
C PHE A 297 -0.97 3.36 14.16
N ILE A 298 0.34 3.09 14.28
CA ILE A 298 0.90 1.77 13.94
C ILE A 298 0.31 0.69 14.86
N GLU A 299 0.18 0.96 16.17
CA GLU A 299 -0.46 0.05 17.12
C GLU A 299 -1.95 -0.17 16.81
N PHE A 300 -2.65 0.87 16.35
CA PHE A 300 -4.02 0.75 15.85
C PHE A 300 -4.11 -0.13 14.60
N LEU A 301 -3.19 0.01 13.63
CA LEU A 301 -3.13 -0.89 12.47
C LEU A 301 -2.92 -2.37 12.85
N LEU A 302 -2.30 -2.62 14.00
CA LEU A 302 -2.08 -3.97 14.54
C LEU A 302 -3.19 -4.45 15.48
N SER A 303 -4.21 -3.62 15.74
CA SER A 303 -5.35 -4.01 16.58
C SER A 303 -6.15 -5.16 15.95
N PRO A 304 -6.78 -6.03 16.74
CA PRO A 304 -7.59 -7.12 16.23
C PRO A 304 -8.68 -6.68 15.25
N GLU A 305 -9.27 -5.51 15.50
CA GLU A 305 -10.33 -4.93 14.70
C GLU A 305 -9.83 -4.53 13.30
N VAL A 306 -8.69 -3.83 13.22
CA VAL A 306 -8.09 -3.43 11.94
C VAL A 306 -7.54 -4.65 11.20
N GLN A 307 -6.87 -5.56 11.90
CA GLN A 307 -6.34 -6.78 11.26
C GLN A 307 -7.47 -7.64 10.67
N ALA A 308 -8.66 -7.65 11.28
CA ALA A 308 -9.83 -8.33 10.73
C ALA A 308 -10.49 -7.56 9.56
N ASP A 309 -10.31 -6.24 9.47
CA ASP A 309 -10.82 -5.35 8.41
C ASP A 309 -9.99 -5.46 7.10
N ILE A 310 -8.66 -5.62 7.23
CA ILE A 310 -7.71 -5.69 6.11
C ILE A 310 -8.17 -6.62 4.97
N PRO A 311 -8.63 -7.86 5.21
CA PRO A 311 -9.09 -8.72 4.13
C PRO A 311 -10.27 -8.15 3.33
N GLY A 312 -11.18 -7.43 3.98
CA GLY A 312 -12.36 -6.83 3.34
C GLY A 312 -12.10 -5.53 2.61
N GLU A 313 -11.16 -4.73 3.11
CA GLU A 313 -10.88 -3.38 2.62
C GLU A 313 -9.71 -3.34 1.63
N MET A 314 -8.61 -4.03 1.93
CA MET A 314 -7.40 -4.01 1.11
C MET A 314 -7.13 -5.31 0.36
N TYR A 315 -7.90 -6.37 0.65
CA TYR A 315 -7.69 -7.71 0.07
C TYR A 315 -6.26 -8.25 0.27
N MET A 316 -5.68 -7.95 1.44
CA MET A 316 -4.38 -8.47 1.89
C MET A 316 -4.56 -9.40 3.08
N TYR A 317 -3.58 -10.28 3.31
CA TYR A 317 -3.53 -11.11 4.51
C TYR A 317 -3.02 -10.28 5.69
N PRO A 318 -3.68 -10.31 6.86
CA PRO A 318 -3.23 -9.59 8.04
C PRO A 318 -1.88 -10.11 8.54
N ALA A 319 -0.99 -9.21 9.02
CA ALA A 319 0.31 -9.61 9.58
C ALA A 319 0.16 -10.43 10.87
N VAL A 320 -0.89 -10.18 11.66
CA VAL A 320 -1.28 -11.04 12.80
C VAL A 320 -1.93 -12.30 12.23
N ARG A 321 -1.12 -13.31 11.94
CA ARG A 321 -1.53 -14.52 11.20
C ARG A 321 -2.56 -15.41 11.91
N SER A 322 -2.87 -15.13 13.18
CA SER A 322 -3.96 -15.78 13.92
C SER A 322 -5.33 -15.13 13.67
N THR A 323 -5.40 -14.02 12.91
CA THR A 323 -6.65 -13.37 12.54
C THR A 323 -7.50 -14.30 11.68
N GLU A 324 -8.79 -14.39 11.98
CA GLU A 324 -9.75 -15.19 11.21
C GLU A 324 -9.99 -14.53 9.85
N LEU A 325 -9.90 -15.32 8.79
CA LEU A 325 -10.08 -14.86 7.40
C LEU A 325 -11.52 -15.11 6.94
N PRO A 326 -12.05 -14.33 5.97
CA PRO A 326 -13.33 -14.61 5.34
C PRO A 326 -13.39 -16.03 4.75
N GLU A 327 -14.52 -16.71 4.88
CA GLU A 327 -14.67 -18.11 4.46
C GLU A 327 -14.36 -18.32 2.96
N GLU A 328 -14.76 -17.39 2.12
CA GLU A 328 -14.48 -17.43 0.68
C GLU A 328 -13.00 -17.36 0.32
N TRP A 329 -12.15 -16.83 1.19
CA TRP A 329 -10.70 -16.73 0.95
C TRP A 329 -10.01 -18.09 0.84
N VAL A 330 -10.52 -19.11 1.51
CA VAL A 330 -10.03 -20.50 1.37
C VAL A 330 -10.10 -20.96 -0.08
N THR A 331 -11.13 -20.51 -0.81
CA THR A 331 -11.35 -20.92 -2.20
C THR A 331 -10.76 -19.96 -3.21
N PHE A 332 -10.91 -18.65 -2.99
CA PHE A 332 -10.66 -17.64 -4.01
C PHE A 332 -9.40 -16.78 -3.79
N ALA A 333 -8.76 -16.92 -2.62
CA ALA A 333 -7.55 -16.18 -2.28
C ALA A 333 -6.41 -17.07 -1.74
N PRO A 334 -6.10 -18.24 -2.34
CA PRO A 334 -5.02 -19.08 -1.83
C PRO A 334 -3.66 -18.42 -2.04
N LEU A 335 -2.79 -18.52 -1.04
CA LEU A 335 -1.38 -18.15 -1.18
C LEU A 335 -0.62 -19.22 -1.99
N SER A 336 0.44 -18.78 -2.69
CA SER A 336 1.40 -19.71 -3.30
C SER A 336 2.15 -20.51 -2.23
N GLU A 337 2.29 -21.82 -2.44
CA GLU A 337 3.10 -22.68 -1.58
C GLU A 337 4.61 -22.45 -1.77
N ASP A 338 5.02 -22.00 -2.96
CA ASP A 338 6.41 -21.79 -3.35
C ASP A 338 6.54 -20.49 -4.17
N PRO A 339 6.32 -19.31 -3.55
CA PRO A 339 6.48 -18.03 -4.23
C PRO A 339 7.96 -17.79 -4.55
N PHE A 340 8.26 -17.12 -5.66
CA PHE A 340 9.62 -16.68 -5.95
C PHE A 340 10.13 -15.78 -4.83
N THR A 341 11.37 -15.93 -4.48
CA THR A 341 12.06 -15.15 -3.45
C THR A 341 13.40 -14.65 -3.96
N VAL A 342 13.77 -13.47 -3.50
CA VAL A 342 15.13 -12.91 -3.65
C VAL A 342 15.53 -12.37 -2.28
N PRO A 343 16.74 -12.60 -1.80
CA PRO A 343 17.20 -12.08 -0.52
C PRO A 343 17.05 -10.56 -0.42
N ALA A 344 16.61 -10.06 0.73
CA ALA A 344 16.32 -8.63 0.93
C ALA A 344 17.56 -7.74 0.71
N ASP A 345 18.76 -8.21 1.10
CA ASP A 345 20.02 -7.53 0.87
C ASP A 345 20.40 -7.49 -0.62
N GLU A 346 20.07 -8.52 -1.38
CA GLU A 346 20.25 -8.55 -2.84
C GLU A 346 19.29 -7.56 -3.52
N ILE A 347 18.03 -7.51 -3.10
CA ILE A 347 17.06 -6.51 -3.58
C ILE A 347 17.58 -5.10 -3.28
N ALA A 348 17.96 -4.83 -2.03
CA ALA A 348 18.47 -3.52 -1.61
C ALA A 348 19.69 -3.07 -2.42
N ALA A 349 20.62 -3.99 -2.73
CA ALA A 349 21.85 -3.70 -3.47
C ALA A 349 21.61 -3.48 -4.98
N ASN A 350 20.65 -4.17 -5.59
CA ASN A 350 20.56 -4.26 -7.05
C ASN A 350 19.30 -3.62 -7.64
N ARG A 351 18.28 -3.37 -6.83
CA ARG A 351 16.97 -2.85 -7.24
C ARG A 351 17.06 -1.69 -8.25
N ASP A 352 17.85 -0.66 -7.94
CA ASP A 352 17.97 0.53 -8.79
C ASP A 352 18.64 0.20 -10.14
N ALA A 353 19.56 -0.76 -10.17
CA ALA A 353 20.19 -1.23 -11.41
C ALA A 353 19.20 -2.06 -12.24
N TRP A 354 18.41 -2.93 -11.59
CA TRP A 354 17.35 -3.69 -12.26
C TRP A 354 16.30 -2.78 -12.90
N ILE A 355 15.80 -1.77 -12.15
CA ILE A 355 14.81 -0.80 -12.68
C ILE A 355 15.39 -0.03 -13.88
N ARG A 356 16.63 0.46 -13.79
CA ARG A 356 17.27 1.16 -14.94
C ARG A 356 17.42 0.27 -16.17
N THR A 357 17.88 -0.97 -15.97
CA THR A 357 18.05 -1.93 -17.06
C THR A 357 16.70 -2.31 -17.66
N TRP A 358 15.70 -2.59 -16.81
CA TRP A 358 14.33 -2.87 -17.25
C TRP A 358 13.75 -1.70 -18.05
N THR A 359 13.88 -0.47 -17.54
CA THR A 359 13.37 0.73 -18.21
C THR A 359 13.98 0.89 -19.61
N SER A 360 15.31 0.73 -19.74
CA SER A 360 15.97 0.81 -21.04
C SER A 360 15.61 -0.34 -21.99
N THR A 361 15.27 -1.51 -21.46
CA THR A 361 14.90 -2.69 -22.26
C THR A 361 13.45 -2.62 -22.73
N VAL A 362 12.54 -2.31 -21.81
CA VAL A 362 11.08 -2.43 -22.05
C VAL A 362 10.49 -1.12 -22.57
N ILE A 363 10.83 0.00 -21.96
CA ILE A 363 10.26 1.30 -22.33
C ILE A 363 11.06 1.94 -23.46
N GLY A 364 12.39 1.92 -23.42
CA GLY A 364 13.30 2.47 -24.45
C GLY A 364 13.96 3.76 -24.05
#